data_2fc2f6b6eac4af8306e8fe3e34b2d390
#
_entry.id   2fc2f6b6eac4af8306e8fe3e34b2d390
#
_cell.length_a   1.000
_cell.length_b   1.000
_cell.length_c   1.000
_cell.angle_alpha   90.00
_cell.angle_beta   90.00
_cell.angle_gamma   90.00
#
_symmetry.space_group_name_H-M   'P 1'
#
loop_
_entity.id
_entity.type
_entity.pdbx_description
1 polymer ?
#
loop_
_entity_poly.entity_id
_entity_poly.type
_entity_poly.pdbx_seq_one_letter_code
_entity_poly.pdbx_strand_id
1 'polypeptide(L)'
;MAKYTDSNSRIFSAGDTATSGTTLTDYLEVASGERILLGVDAYNTHTAVLYIQIHDAANIGAVSNSTLKMTYKVFADSNIGIGYTLFGTKFTNGIVIAASSTKNTYTDAANDKFQFMATYI
;
A
#
# COMPACT_ATOMS: atom_id res chain seq x y z
N MET A 1 -8.15 15.70 -12.21
CA MET A 1 -7.52 14.53 -12.84
C MET A 1 -7.96 14.39 -14.27
N ALA A 2 -7.02 14.18 -15.15
CA ALA A 2 -7.36 13.89 -16.54
C ALA A 2 -7.95 12.49 -16.64
N LYS A 3 -9.01 12.35 -17.42
CA LYS A 3 -9.63 11.07 -17.73
C LYS A 3 -9.57 10.84 -19.22
N TYR A 4 -9.32 9.61 -19.57
CA TYR A 4 -9.36 9.17 -20.94
C TYR A 4 -10.63 8.34 -21.14
N THR A 5 -11.41 8.68 -22.15
CA THR A 5 -12.64 7.96 -22.47
C THR A 5 -12.49 7.35 -23.86
N ASP A 6 -12.59 6.05 -23.97
CA ASP A 6 -12.52 5.37 -25.25
C ASP A 6 -13.87 5.41 -26.00
N SER A 7 -13.89 4.84 -27.19
CA SER A 7 -15.08 4.82 -28.03
C SER A 7 -16.22 4.00 -27.44
N ASN A 8 -15.98 3.18 -26.46
CA ASN A 8 -17.00 2.39 -25.76
C ASN A 8 -17.46 3.08 -24.48
N SER A 9 -17.12 4.33 -24.31
CA SER A 9 -17.46 5.13 -23.13
C SER A 9 -16.80 4.62 -21.86
N ARG A 10 -15.82 3.75 -21.95
CA ARG A 10 -15.01 3.41 -20.78
C ARG A 10 -14.11 4.58 -20.43
N ILE A 11 -13.95 4.77 -19.15
CA ILE A 11 -13.13 5.85 -18.64
C ILE A 11 -11.88 5.23 -18.02
N PHE A 12 -10.73 5.64 -18.53
CA PHE A 12 -9.46 5.30 -17.95
C PHE A 12 -9.01 6.45 -17.09
N SER A 13 -8.76 6.15 -15.84
CA SER A 13 -8.29 7.13 -14.88
C SER A 13 -6.83 6.87 -14.56
N ALA A 14 -6.08 7.94 -14.33
CA ALA A 14 -4.73 7.82 -13.79
C ALA A 14 -4.74 7.22 -12.38
N GLY A 15 -5.90 7.08 -11.78
CA GLY A 15 -6.05 6.60 -10.42
C GLY A 15 -5.94 7.75 -9.43
N ASP A 16 -6.18 7.40 -8.19
CA ASP A 16 -5.99 8.28 -7.05
C ASP A 16 -4.67 7.94 -6.36
N THR A 17 -4.14 8.90 -5.62
CA THR A 17 -2.89 8.72 -4.89
C THR A 17 -3.15 8.96 -3.40
N ALA A 18 -2.68 8.02 -2.58
CA ALA A 18 -2.57 8.20 -1.15
C ALA A 18 -1.08 8.25 -0.78
N THR A 19 -0.72 9.14 0.13
CA THR A 19 0.68 9.31 0.51
C THR A 19 0.80 9.74 1.97
N SER A 20 1.84 9.29 2.63
CA SER A 20 2.24 9.85 3.92
C SER A 20 3.05 11.14 3.74
N GLY A 21 3.41 11.49 2.50
CA GLY A 21 4.25 12.66 2.22
C GLY A 21 5.62 12.52 2.86
N THR A 22 6.06 13.59 3.52
CA THR A 22 7.33 13.59 4.25
C THR A 22 7.19 13.09 5.69
N THR A 23 5.97 12.77 6.13
CA THR A 23 5.73 12.22 7.46
C THR A 23 6.17 10.76 7.51
N LEU A 24 6.98 10.44 8.50
CA LEU A 24 7.35 9.05 8.76
C LEU A 24 6.27 8.38 9.58
N THR A 25 5.89 7.17 9.19
CA THR A 25 4.78 6.44 9.81
C THR A 25 5.02 4.93 9.72
N ASP A 26 4.24 4.14 10.45
CA ASP A 26 4.26 2.68 10.37
C ASP A 26 3.21 2.14 9.42
N TYR A 27 2.28 2.96 8.97
CA TYR A 27 1.21 2.49 8.08
C TYR A 27 0.63 3.64 7.25
N LEU A 28 -0.05 3.26 6.19
CA LEU A 28 -0.85 4.16 5.38
C LEU A 28 -2.22 3.53 5.14
N GLU A 29 -3.27 4.20 5.57
CA GLU A 29 -4.64 3.84 5.22
C GLU A 29 -4.94 4.43 3.85
N VAL A 30 -4.86 3.62 2.81
CA VAL A 30 -4.93 4.10 1.44
C VAL A 30 -6.36 4.49 1.08
N ALA A 31 -7.29 3.57 1.26
CA ALA A 31 -8.70 3.81 0.96
C ALA A 31 -9.55 2.70 1.58
N SER A 32 -10.82 2.99 1.84
CA SER A 32 -11.81 2.01 2.28
C SER A 32 -12.71 1.58 1.13
N GLY A 33 -13.39 0.45 1.30
CA GLY A 33 -14.31 -0.09 0.32
C GLY A 33 -13.63 -0.86 -0.80
N GLU A 34 -14.37 -1.20 -1.82
CA GLU A 34 -13.83 -1.93 -2.96
C GLU A 34 -12.87 -1.04 -3.74
N ARG A 35 -11.64 -1.51 -3.89
CA ARG A 35 -10.57 -0.78 -4.56
C ARG A 35 -9.69 -1.72 -5.36
N ILE A 36 -8.96 -1.13 -6.30
CA ILE A 36 -7.92 -1.81 -7.05
C ILE A 36 -6.62 -1.08 -6.79
N LEU A 37 -5.62 -1.81 -6.32
CA LEU A 37 -4.30 -1.26 -6.08
C LEU A 37 -3.49 -1.33 -7.36
N LEU A 38 -2.91 -0.20 -7.77
CA LEU A 38 -2.14 -0.08 -9.01
C LEU A 38 -0.64 -0.04 -8.75
N GLY A 39 -0.22 0.49 -7.63
CA GLY A 39 1.20 0.57 -7.30
C GLY A 39 1.44 1.05 -5.90
N VAL A 40 2.60 0.70 -5.37
CA VAL A 40 3.06 1.09 -4.04
C VAL A 40 4.51 1.49 -4.11
N ASP A 41 4.85 2.59 -3.46
CA ASP A 41 6.22 2.96 -3.14
C ASP A 41 6.35 3.06 -1.63
N ALA A 42 7.40 2.47 -1.09
CA ALA A 42 7.68 2.53 0.33
C ALA A 42 9.18 2.74 0.55
N TYR A 43 9.52 3.71 1.37
CA TYR A 43 10.89 3.98 1.75
C TYR A 43 11.09 3.66 3.23
N ASN A 44 11.98 2.71 3.48
CA ASN A 44 12.36 2.30 4.83
C ASN A 44 13.56 3.12 5.28
N THR A 45 13.35 4.04 6.21
CA THR A 45 14.44 4.82 6.80
C THR A 45 15.05 4.14 8.03
N HIS A 46 14.56 2.97 8.40
CA HIS A 46 15.08 2.22 9.54
C HIS A 46 16.41 1.58 9.22
N THR A 47 17.19 1.27 10.26
CA THR A 47 18.47 0.60 10.14
C THR A 47 18.37 -0.93 10.05
N ALA A 48 17.17 -1.45 10.11
CA ALA A 48 16.89 -2.88 10.01
C ALA A 48 16.06 -3.19 8.77
N VAL A 49 16.16 -4.42 8.28
CA VAL A 49 15.25 -4.96 7.28
C VAL A 49 13.87 -5.07 7.90
N LEU A 50 12.88 -4.55 7.19
CA LEU A 50 11.47 -4.65 7.56
C LEU A 50 10.67 -5.18 6.39
N TYR A 51 9.39 -5.43 6.62
CA TYR A 51 8.48 -5.89 5.59
C TYR A 51 7.35 -4.88 5.46
N ILE A 52 6.96 -4.59 4.24
CA ILE A 52 5.66 -3.94 4.01
C ILE A 52 4.64 -5.03 3.75
N GLN A 53 3.51 -4.91 4.42
CA GLN A 53 2.38 -5.81 4.28
C GLN A 53 1.22 -5.01 3.71
N ILE A 54 0.57 -5.59 2.71
CA ILE A 54 -0.60 -4.99 2.09
C ILE A 54 -1.81 -5.81 2.50
N HIS A 55 -2.75 -5.16 3.16
CA HIS A 55 -3.89 -5.80 3.79
C HIS A 55 -5.19 -5.37 3.13
N ASP A 56 -6.11 -6.32 3.00
CA ASP A 56 -7.49 -6.04 2.62
C ASP A 56 -8.26 -5.67 3.87
N ALA A 57 -8.21 -4.41 4.22
CA ALA A 57 -8.80 -3.87 5.44
C ALA A 57 -9.22 -2.42 5.22
N ALA A 58 -10.26 -2.00 5.92
CA ALA A 58 -10.77 -0.63 5.81
C ALA A 58 -9.89 0.37 6.56
N ASN A 59 -9.21 -0.06 7.61
CA ASN A 59 -8.35 0.78 8.44
C ASN A 59 -7.34 -0.08 9.20
N ILE A 60 -6.38 0.57 9.86
CA ILE A 60 -5.31 -0.14 10.57
C ILE A 60 -5.86 -0.99 11.73
N GLY A 61 -6.93 -0.58 12.36
CA GLY A 61 -7.55 -1.35 13.45
C GLY A 61 -8.14 -2.67 13.00
N ALA A 62 -8.42 -2.83 11.71
CA ALA A 62 -8.96 -4.07 11.14
C ALA A 62 -7.87 -5.00 10.60
N VAL A 63 -6.60 -4.59 10.65
CA VAL A 63 -5.48 -5.39 10.15
C VAL A 63 -5.23 -6.58 11.06
N SER A 64 -5.10 -7.75 10.45
CA SER A 64 -4.79 -9.01 11.15
C SER A 64 -4.04 -9.93 10.19
N ASN A 65 -3.68 -11.12 10.66
CA ASN A 65 -3.04 -12.11 9.79
C ASN A 65 -3.99 -12.56 8.66
N SER A 66 -5.30 -12.55 8.90
CA SER A 66 -6.28 -12.98 7.91
C SER A 66 -6.53 -11.93 6.82
N THR A 67 -6.17 -10.67 7.02
CA THR A 67 -6.31 -9.62 6.02
C THR A 67 -5.10 -9.49 5.12
N LEU A 68 -4.01 -10.17 5.42
CA LEU A 68 -2.76 -10.08 4.66
C LEU A 68 -2.95 -10.62 3.24
N LYS A 69 -2.66 -9.79 2.25
CA LYS A 69 -2.67 -10.17 0.84
C LYS A 69 -1.28 -10.37 0.27
N MET A 70 -0.37 -9.47 0.60
CA MET A 70 0.98 -9.47 0.04
C MET A 70 1.96 -8.95 1.07
N THR A 71 3.19 -9.45 0.98
CA THR A 71 4.28 -8.95 1.81
C THR A 71 5.54 -8.83 0.97
N TYR A 72 6.32 -7.79 1.23
CA TYR A 72 7.55 -7.50 0.51
C TYR A 72 8.63 -7.08 1.50
N LYS A 73 9.83 -7.64 1.31
CA LYS A 73 10.99 -7.25 2.11
C LYS A 73 11.50 -5.88 1.65
N VAL A 74 11.81 -5.02 2.60
CA VAL A 74 12.44 -3.73 2.32
C VAL A 74 13.71 -3.64 3.14
N PHE A 75 14.85 -3.53 2.44
CA PHE A 75 16.14 -3.44 3.10
C PHE A 75 16.27 -2.12 3.89
N ALA A 76 17.17 -2.12 4.85
CA ALA A 76 17.46 -0.92 5.62
C ALA A 76 17.85 0.23 4.70
N ASP A 77 17.36 1.43 5.01
CA ASP A 77 17.66 2.66 4.27
C ASP A 77 17.49 2.50 2.76
N SER A 78 16.40 1.86 2.37
CA SER A 78 16.10 1.56 0.97
C SER A 78 14.63 1.76 0.68
N ASN A 79 14.32 1.95 -0.59
CA ASN A 79 12.94 2.00 -1.02
C ASN A 79 12.61 0.80 -1.92
N ILE A 80 11.32 0.52 -2.03
CA ILE A 80 10.78 -0.46 -2.94
C ILE A 80 9.64 0.17 -3.73
N GLY A 81 9.62 -0.11 -5.03
CA GLY A 81 8.52 0.24 -5.89
C GLY A 81 7.87 -1.03 -6.42
N ILE A 82 6.57 -1.14 -6.24
CA ILE A 82 5.80 -2.29 -6.69
C ILE A 82 4.74 -1.79 -7.66
N GLY A 83 4.81 -2.25 -8.89
CA GLY A 83 3.83 -1.92 -9.89
C GLY A 83 2.89 -3.10 -10.13
N TYR A 84 1.61 -2.81 -10.22
CA TYR A 84 0.61 -3.75 -10.64
C TYR A 84 0.14 -3.30 -12.00
N THR A 85 0.61 -3.96 -13.04
CA THR A 85 0.48 -3.44 -14.39
C THR A 85 -0.97 -3.41 -14.86
N LEU A 86 -1.37 -4.31 -15.72
CA LEU A 86 -2.66 -4.19 -16.39
C LEU A 86 -3.87 -4.49 -15.51
N PHE A 87 -3.70 -5.34 -14.51
CA PHE A 87 -4.85 -5.88 -13.79
C PHE A 87 -5.02 -5.31 -12.40
N GLY A 88 -3.97 -4.80 -11.82
CA GLY A 88 -3.99 -4.40 -10.42
C GLY A 88 -4.31 -5.56 -9.50
N THR A 89 -4.53 -5.28 -8.25
CA THR A 89 -5.02 -6.26 -7.28
C THR A 89 -6.29 -5.72 -6.64
N LYS A 90 -7.35 -6.53 -6.67
CA LYS A 90 -8.65 -6.13 -6.12
C LYS A 90 -8.69 -6.36 -4.62
N PHE A 91 -9.22 -5.35 -3.92
CA PHE A 91 -9.48 -5.38 -2.48
C PHE A 91 -10.97 -5.18 -2.25
N THR A 92 -11.53 -5.88 -1.29
CA THR A 92 -12.96 -5.83 -1.00
C THR A 92 -13.28 -4.81 0.09
N ASN A 93 -12.47 -4.75 1.12
CA ASN A 93 -12.75 -3.94 2.31
C ASN A 93 -11.98 -2.63 2.32
N GLY A 94 -10.89 -2.58 1.62
CA GLY A 94 -10.02 -1.42 1.57
C GLY A 94 -8.56 -1.82 1.44
N ILE A 95 -7.70 -0.82 1.42
CA ILE A 95 -6.26 -1.05 1.27
C ILE A 95 -5.56 -0.37 2.44
N VAL A 96 -4.82 -1.16 3.21
CA VAL A 96 -3.90 -0.67 4.24
C VAL A 96 -2.52 -1.23 3.96
N ILE A 97 -1.53 -0.36 3.97
CA ILE A 97 -0.13 -0.75 3.87
C ILE A 97 0.49 -0.54 5.24
N ALA A 98 1.12 -1.58 5.79
CA ALA A 98 1.69 -1.51 7.11
C ALA A 98 3.13 -2.04 7.12
N ALA A 99 3.99 -1.37 7.87
CA ALA A 99 5.34 -1.85 8.13
C ALA A 99 5.30 -2.89 9.25
N SER A 100 5.92 -4.03 9.00
CA SER A 100 5.94 -5.15 9.94
C SER A 100 7.37 -5.63 10.15
N SER A 101 7.68 -6.03 11.37
CA SER A 101 8.95 -6.66 11.66
C SER A 101 8.99 -8.14 11.27
N THR A 102 7.84 -8.72 10.95
CA THR A 102 7.70 -10.12 10.55
C THR A 102 7.04 -10.23 9.19
N LYS A 103 7.36 -11.31 8.45
CA LYS A 103 6.93 -11.46 7.07
C LYS A 103 5.48 -11.87 6.93
N ASN A 104 5.06 -12.89 7.66
CA ASN A 104 3.78 -13.57 7.42
C ASN A 104 2.74 -13.32 8.51
N THR A 105 3.12 -12.63 9.56
CA THR A 105 2.24 -12.18 10.62
C THR A 105 2.38 -10.67 10.73
N TYR A 106 1.35 -9.98 11.17
CA TYR A 106 1.48 -8.55 11.38
C TYR A 106 2.06 -8.30 12.77
N THR A 107 3.25 -7.76 12.81
CA THR A 107 3.90 -7.23 14.00
C THR A 107 4.33 -5.81 13.70
N ASP A 108 3.67 -4.84 14.30
CA ASP A 108 3.97 -3.44 14.08
C ASP A 108 5.48 -3.20 14.20
N ALA A 109 6.05 -2.61 13.15
CA ALA A 109 7.48 -2.34 13.11
C ALA A 109 7.92 -1.30 14.13
N ALA A 110 6.99 -0.50 14.62
CA ALA A 110 7.21 0.60 15.56
C ALA A 110 8.17 1.67 15.04
N ASN A 111 8.21 2.80 15.73
CA ASN A 111 9.16 3.89 15.51
C ASN A 111 8.92 4.75 14.27
N ASP A 112 7.84 4.58 13.54
CA ASP A 112 7.44 5.49 12.45
C ASP A 112 8.61 5.82 11.52
N LYS A 113 9.05 4.85 10.74
CA LYS A 113 10.25 4.97 9.90
C LYS A 113 10.00 4.90 8.41
N PHE A 114 8.75 4.76 8.00
CA PHE A 114 8.45 4.62 6.57
C PHE A 114 7.80 5.86 5.99
N GLN A 115 8.09 6.08 4.72
CA GLN A 115 7.28 6.93 3.85
C GLN A 115 6.59 6.05 2.83
N PHE A 116 5.30 6.28 2.61
CA PHE A 116 4.48 5.48 1.71
C PHE A 116 3.82 6.34 0.65
N MET A 117 3.65 5.75 -0.51
CA MET A 117 2.78 6.26 -1.56
C MET A 117 2.09 5.08 -2.23
N ALA A 118 0.81 5.22 -2.53
CA ALA A 118 0.06 4.22 -3.26
C ALA A 118 -0.82 4.87 -4.31
N THR A 119 -0.97 4.19 -5.45
CA THR A 119 -1.88 4.58 -6.51
C THR A 119 -2.96 3.52 -6.62
N TYR A 120 -4.21 3.95 -6.68
CA TYR A 120 -5.36 3.05 -6.66
C TYR A 120 -6.54 3.62 -7.46
N ILE A 121 -7.49 2.76 -7.71
CA ILE A 121 -8.78 3.16 -8.33
C ILE A 121 -9.92 2.78 -7.42
#